data_b2d4e25fa91e3f4eaa3bde6be39c622b
#
_entry.id   b2d4e25fa91e3f4eaa3bde6be39c622b
#
_cell.length_a   1.000
_cell.length_b   1.000
_cell.length_c   1.000
_cell.angle_alpha   90.00
_cell.angle_beta   90.00
_cell.angle_gamma   90.00
#
_symmetry.space_group_name_H-M   'P 1'
#
loop_
_entity.id
_entity.type
_entity.pdbx_description
1 polymer ?
#
loop_
_entity_poly.entity_id
_entity_poly.type
_entity_poly.pdbx_seq_one_letter_code
_entity_poly.pdbx_strand_id
1 'polypeptide(L)'
;QDDIHWSTLFLDDYVRMEEDEKTGEVKPWPANVTQVYTQKEITVADALAESVNTVAVRVGEVAGIRNIYNFVTQQLGITTFVPQDVDAGPMVLGSSTYGVTPYELAAAYMMFGSGGIYTTPHCYESVQTGYGKILLEPQVESRRVLDEDTAYVMNRLLKGVLYDAGGTVRGMAANEAGMESVGKTGTTNETKDVWFVGLTPYFVSAFWYGYDENV
;
A
#
# COMPACT_ATOMS: atom_id res chain seq x y z
N GLN A 1 -21.91 10.88 -3.62
CA GLN A 1 -20.71 10.26 -3.03
C GLN A 1 -19.73 11.40 -2.88
N ASP A 2 -19.34 11.72 -1.66
CA ASP A 2 -18.38 12.81 -1.42
C ASP A 2 -17.04 12.37 -2.01
N ASP A 3 -16.56 13.11 -3.01
CA ASP A 3 -15.27 12.84 -3.64
C ASP A 3 -14.16 13.19 -2.65
N ILE A 4 -13.32 12.22 -2.31
CA ILE A 4 -12.15 12.44 -1.47
C ILE A 4 -11.02 13.00 -2.34
N HIS A 5 -10.51 14.16 -1.93
CA HIS A 5 -9.35 14.80 -2.53
C HIS A 5 -8.12 14.68 -1.61
N TRP A 6 -6.95 14.92 -2.15
CA TRP A 6 -5.71 14.97 -1.38
C TRP A 6 -5.73 16.03 -0.27
N SER A 7 -6.54 17.09 -0.43
CA SER A 7 -6.72 18.17 0.55
C SER A 7 -7.95 17.98 1.46
N THR A 8 -8.71 16.90 1.32
CA THR A 8 -9.81 16.59 2.23
C THR A 8 -9.27 16.41 3.63
N LEU A 9 -9.95 17.02 4.60
CA LEU A 9 -9.58 16.98 6.00
C LEU A 9 -10.28 15.84 6.72
N PHE A 10 -9.53 15.11 7.53
CA PHE A 10 -10.06 14.11 8.47
C PHE A 10 -9.50 14.36 9.85
N LEU A 11 -10.33 14.09 10.87
CA LEU A 11 -9.92 14.18 12.26
C LEU A 11 -8.96 13.03 12.62
N ASP A 12 -7.79 13.35 13.14
CA ASP A 12 -6.88 12.38 13.73
C ASP A 12 -7.29 12.07 15.18
N ASP A 13 -8.26 11.17 15.31
CA ASP A 13 -8.72 10.62 16.58
C ASP A 13 -9.14 9.15 16.35
N TYR A 14 -9.20 8.35 17.40
CA TYR A 14 -9.63 6.96 17.27
C TYR A 14 -11.00 6.85 16.57
N VAL A 15 -11.21 5.74 15.86
CA VAL A 15 -12.43 5.50 15.10
C VAL A 15 -13.48 4.81 15.98
N ARG A 16 -13.03 3.84 16.76
CA ARG A 16 -13.88 3.07 17.69
C ARG A 16 -13.11 2.58 18.91
N MET A 17 -13.82 2.13 19.93
CA MET A 17 -13.26 1.33 21.01
C MET A 17 -13.31 -0.15 20.57
N GLU A 18 -12.23 -0.88 20.78
CA GLU A 18 -12.11 -2.27 20.39
C GLU A 18 -11.58 -3.10 21.56
N GLU A 19 -12.14 -4.29 21.75
CA GLU A 19 -11.70 -5.23 22.77
C GLU A 19 -10.56 -6.09 22.23
N ASP A 20 -9.43 -6.11 22.93
CA ASP A 20 -8.31 -6.99 22.64
C ASP A 20 -8.70 -8.42 22.99
N GLU A 21 -8.81 -9.29 21.99
CA GLU A 21 -9.26 -10.67 22.13
C GLU A 21 -8.39 -11.51 23.10
N LYS A 22 -7.12 -11.14 23.28
CA LYS A 22 -6.20 -11.88 24.15
C LYS A 22 -6.27 -11.42 25.60
N THR A 23 -6.47 -10.12 25.82
CA THR A 23 -6.40 -9.52 27.17
C THR A 23 -7.77 -9.13 27.73
N GLY A 24 -8.80 -9.00 26.87
CA GLY A 24 -10.11 -8.47 27.24
C GLY A 24 -10.10 -6.96 27.53
N GLU A 25 -8.97 -6.27 27.28
CA GLU A 25 -8.85 -4.85 27.52
C GLU A 25 -9.47 -4.05 26.37
N VAL A 26 -10.33 -3.08 26.69
CA VAL A 26 -10.96 -2.21 25.68
C VAL A 26 -10.05 -1.01 25.43
N LYS A 27 -9.59 -0.86 24.17
CA LYS A 27 -8.66 0.17 23.74
C LYS A 27 -9.20 0.99 22.58
N PRO A 28 -8.78 2.28 22.46
CA PRO A 28 -9.04 3.07 21.26
C PRO A 28 -8.38 2.43 20.03
N TRP A 29 -9.13 2.33 18.92
CA TRP A 29 -8.63 1.77 17.66
C TRP A 29 -8.95 2.71 16.46
N PRO A 30 -8.07 2.78 15.45
CA PRO A 30 -6.72 2.22 15.41
C PRO A 30 -5.73 3.05 16.22
N ALA A 31 -4.67 2.45 16.71
CA ALA A 31 -3.54 3.19 17.27
C ALA A 31 -2.66 3.75 16.14
N ASN A 32 -2.24 5.01 16.26
CA ASN A 32 -1.19 5.56 15.40
C ASN A 32 0.17 5.00 15.83
N VAL A 33 1.15 4.98 14.91
CA VAL A 33 2.53 4.57 15.21
C VAL A 33 3.14 5.37 16.36
N THR A 34 2.81 6.64 16.44
CA THR A 34 3.24 7.55 17.53
C THR A 34 2.54 7.30 18.87
N GLN A 35 1.51 6.45 18.90
CA GLN A 35 0.61 6.22 20.05
C GLN A 35 -0.11 7.50 20.52
N VAL A 36 -0.22 8.51 19.67
CA VAL A 36 -0.85 9.80 19.98
C VAL A 36 -1.94 10.10 18.97
N TYR A 37 -3.08 10.57 19.44
CA TYR A 37 -4.13 11.20 18.65
C TYR A 37 -3.99 12.72 18.80
N THR A 38 -3.76 13.41 17.71
CA THR A 38 -3.56 14.87 17.76
C THR A 38 -4.85 15.63 18.03
N GLN A 39 -6.00 14.99 17.80
CA GLN A 39 -7.34 15.58 17.85
C GLN A 39 -7.48 16.81 16.95
N LYS A 40 -6.74 16.82 15.85
CA LYS A 40 -6.77 17.90 14.85
C LYS A 40 -7.18 17.32 13.50
N GLU A 41 -7.72 18.19 12.68
CA GLU A 41 -7.91 17.86 11.27
C GLU A 41 -6.58 17.89 10.53
N ILE A 42 -6.34 16.86 9.73
CA ILE A 42 -5.16 16.70 8.89
C ILE A 42 -5.60 16.35 7.47
N THR A 43 -4.86 16.80 6.46
CA THR A 43 -5.17 16.49 5.07
C THR A 43 -4.85 15.02 4.76
N VAL A 44 -5.52 14.45 3.76
CA VAL A 44 -5.20 13.11 3.25
C VAL A 44 -3.74 13.02 2.81
N ALA A 45 -3.21 14.09 2.20
CA ALA A 45 -1.81 14.14 1.76
C ALA A 45 -0.83 14.01 2.93
N ASP A 46 -0.99 14.84 3.97
CA ASP A 46 -0.13 14.81 5.14
C ASP A 46 -0.29 13.49 5.90
N ALA A 47 -1.53 13.02 6.05
CA ALA A 47 -1.81 11.74 6.72
C ALA A 47 -1.15 10.54 6.01
N LEU A 48 -1.12 10.53 4.67
CA LEU A 48 -0.40 9.51 3.90
C LEU A 48 1.11 9.61 4.09
N ALA A 49 1.67 10.83 4.07
CA ALA A 49 3.10 11.07 4.25
C ALA A 49 3.58 10.64 5.66
N GLU A 50 2.81 10.97 6.68
CA GLU A 50 3.08 10.64 8.08
C GLU A 50 2.61 9.24 8.49
N SER A 51 1.89 8.54 7.60
CA SER A 51 1.33 7.20 7.85
C SER A 51 0.35 7.15 9.03
N VAL A 52 -0.60 8.09 9.07
CA VAL A 52 -1.60 8.22 10.14
C VAL A 52 -2.71 7.20 9.97
N ASN A 53 -2.75 6.21 10.85
CA ASN A 53 -3.67 5.07 10.78
C ASN A 53 -5.14 5.47 10.91
N THR A 54 -5.46 6.40 11.79
CA THR A 54 -6.83 6.87 12.05
C THR A 54 -7.46 7.47 10.79
N VAL A 55 -6.71 8.26 10.04
CA VAL A 55 -7.15 8.86 8.79
C VAL A 55 -7.22 7.81 7.69
N ALA A 56 -6.25 6.91 7.61
CA ALA A 56 -6.28 5.81 6.63
C ALA A 56 -7.57 4.99 6.76
N VAL A 57 -7.96 4.61 7.99
CA VAL A 57 -9.21 3.86 8.24
C VAL A 57 -10.44 4.66 7.79
N ARG A 58 -10.55 5.94 8.13
CA ARG A 58 -11.67 6.78 7.72
C ARG A 58 -11.79 6.90 6.19
N VAL A 59 -10.67 7.07 5.50
CA VAL A 59 -10.61 7.08 4.03
C VAL A 59 -11.06 5.72 3.47
N GLY A 60 -10.58 4.63 4.05
CA GLY A 60 -10.96 3.28 3.66
C GLY A 60 -12.45 2.98 3.85
N GLU A 61 -13.05 3.45 4.95
CA GLU A 61 -14.49 3.33 5.20
C GLU A 61 -15.32 4.09 4.16
N VAL A 62 -14.91 5.30 3.78
CA VAL A 62 -15.57 6.08 2.72
C VAL A 62 -15.43 5.40 1.35
N ALA A 63 -14.26 4.86 1.02
CA ALA A 63 -14.03 4.09 -0.21
C ALA A 63 -14.83 2.78 -0.24
N GLY A 64 -15.15 2.23 0.93
CA GLY A 64 -15.83 0.97 1.12
C GLY A 64 -14.87 -0.21 1.14
N ILE A 65 -14.72 -0.84 2.30
CA ILE A 65 -13.76 -1.93 2.54
C ILE A 65 -13.92 -3.08 1.53
N ARG A 66 -15.16 -3.46 1.21
CA ARG A 66 -15.42 -4.50 0.21
C ARG A 66 -15.00 -4.09 -1.21
N ASN A 67 -15.11 -2.82 -1.55
CA ASN A 67 -14.64 -2.32 -2.84
C ASN A 67 -13.12 -2.41 -2.93
N ILE A 68 -12.42 -2.07 -1.85
CA ILE A 68 -10.96 -2.22 -1.75
C ILE A 68 -10.57 -3.69 -1.92
N TYR A 69 -11.21 -4.61 -1.19
CA TYR A 69 -10.98 -6.05 -1.32
C TYR A 69 -11.17 -6.53 -2.77
N ASN A 70 -12.29 -6.18 -3.39
CA ASN A 70 -12.56 -6.56 -4.79
C ASN A 70 -11.52 -5.97 -5.75
N PHE A 71 -11.11 -4.74 -5.53
CA PHE A 71 -10.10 -4.09 -6.36
C PHE A 71 -8.74 -4.81 -6.28
N VAL A 72 -8.23 -5.07 -5.08
CA VAL A 72 -6.92 -5.70 -4.92
C VAL A 72 -6.91 -7.17 -5.37
N THR A 73 -8.01 -7.90 -5.20
CA THR A 73 -8.10 -9.32 -5.61
C THR A 73 -8.41 -9.49 -7.09
N GLN A 74 -9.35 -8.69 -7.63
CA GLN A 74 -9.85 -8.89 -9.00
C GLN A 74 -9.11 -8.02 -10.03
N GLN A 75 -8.71 -6.80 -9.63
CA GLN A 75 -8.04 -5.87 -10.55
C GLN A 75 -6.51 -5.96 -10.43
N LEU A 76 -5.96 -6.20 -9.26
CA LEU A 76 -4.51 -6.29 -9.07
C LEU A 76 -4.01 -7.73 -8.90
N GLY A 77 -4.90 -8.71 -8.88
CA GLY A 77 -4.55 -10.13 -8.87
C GLY A 77 -3.79 -10.58 -7.62
N ILE A 78 -3.93 -9.90 -6.48
CA ILE A 78 -3.35 -10.35 -5.22
C ILE A 78 -4.12 -11.57 -4.74
N THR A 79 -3.43 -12.69 -4.56
CA THR A 79 -4.04 -14.01 -4.33
C THR A 79 -4.12 -14.41 -2.86
N THR A 80 -3.42 -13.71 -1.99
CA THR A 80 -3.27 -14.07 -0.58
C THR A 80 -4.39 -13.61 0.33
N PHE A 81 -5.24 -12.68 -0.13
CA PHE A 81 -6.40 -12.21 0.65
C PHE A 81 -7.53 -13.24 0.68
N VAL A 82 -8.12 -13.40 1.85
CA VAL A 82 -9.24 -14.30 2.11
C VAL A 82 -10.50 -13.52 2.51
N PRO A 83 -11.71 -14.13 2.45
CA PRO A 83 -12.95 -13.42 2.78
C PRO A 83 -12.99 -12.80 4.19
N GLN A 84 -12.25 -13.35 5.14
CA GLN A 84 -12.10 -12.84 6.51
C GLN A 84 -11.36 -11.49 6.55
N ASP A 85 -10.53 -11.21 5.54
CA ASP A 85 -9.79 -9.95 5.44
C ASP A 85 -10.67 -8.75 5.01
N VAL A 86 -11.97 -8.94 4.80
CA VAL A 86 -12.90 -7.85 4.46
C VAL A 86 -13.23 -7.05 5.73
N ASP A 87 -12.22 -6.43 6.29
CA ASP A 87 -12.27 -5.52 7.44
C ASP A 87 -11.24 -4.40 7.27
N ALA A 88 -11.40 -3.31 8.03
CA ALA A 88 -10.51 -2.15 7.93
C ALA A 88 -9.06 -2.46 8.38
N GLY A 89 -8.87 -3.31 9.36
CA GLY A 89 -7.54 -3.75 9.78
C GLY A 89 -6.75 -4.37 8.64
N PRO A 90 -7.20 -5.51 8.06
CA PRO A 90 -6.55 -6.16 6.93
C PRO A 90 -6.41 -5.28 5.69
N MET A 91 -7.51 -4.65 5.25
CA MET A 91 -7.54 -3.95 3.96
C MET A 91 -6.87 -2.58 3.95
N VAL A 92 -6.84 -1.91 5.08
CA VAL A 92 -6.34 -0.53 5.16
C VAL A 92 -5.02 -0.44 5.91
N LEU A 93 -4.88 -1.20 7.00
CA LEU A 93 -3.69 -1.16 7.85
C LEU A 93 -2.73 -2.33 7.58
N GLY A 94 -3.12 -3.30 6.75
CA GLY A 94 -2.25 -4.38 6.30
C GLY A 94 -2.14 -5.58 7.25
N SER A 95 -3.05 -5.72 8.23
CA SER A 95 -3.06 -6.86 9.16
C SER A 95 -3.80 -8.08 8.57
N SER A 96 -3.55 -8.40 7.31
CA SER A 96 -4.21 -9.51 6.61
C SER A 96 -3.74 -10.88 7.10
N THR A 97 -4.60 -11.90 6.90
CA THR A 97 -4.41 -13.26 7.42
C THR A 97 -3.09 -13.89 6.96
N TYR A 98 -2.72 -13.72 5.69
CA TYR A 98 -1.52 -14.34 5.09
C TYR A 98 -0.50 -13.32 4.59
N GLY A 99 -0.76 -12.02 4.76
CA GLY A 99 0.09 -10.98 4.19
C GLY A 99 -0.02 -10.88 2.66
N VAL A 100 1.01 -10.32 2.04
CA VAL A 100 1.16 -10.21 0.59
C VAL A 100 2.57 -10.61 0.19
N THR A 101 2.76 -11.07 -1.05
CA THR A 101 4.12 -11.34 -1.53
C THR A 101 4.76 -10.06 -2.08
N PRO A 102 6.10 -9.88 -1.95
CA PRO A 102 6.79 -8.75 -2.58
C PRO A 102 6.55 -8.68 -4.09
N TYR A 103 6.40 -9.82 -4.74
CA TYR A 103 6.13 -9.92 -6.17
C TYR A 103 4.77 -9.32 -6.55
N GLU A 104 3.70 -9.72 -5.86
CA GLU A 104 2.36 -9.18 -6.10
C GLU A 104 2.26 -7.70 -5.73
N LEU A 105 2.92 -7.30 -4.63
CA LEU A 105 2.91 -5.91 -4.19
C LEU A 105 3.66 -5.00 -5.16
N ALA A 106 4.82 -5.42 -5.67
CA ALA A 106 5.54 -4.68 -6.71
C ALA A 106 4.71 -4.53 -7.99
N ALA A 107 4.06 -5.62 -8.43
CA ALA A 107 3.16 -5.60 -9.58
C ALA A 107 1.97 -4.65 -9.38
N ALA A 108 1.38 -4.65 -8.19
CA ALA A 108 0.28 -3.74 -7.85
C ALA A 108 0.74 -2.28 -7.92
N TYR A 109 1.88 -1.93 -7.33
CA TYR A 109 2.39 -0.56 -7.34
C TYR A 109 2.81 -0.06 -8.73
N MET A 110 3.11 -0.97 -9.68
CA MET A 110 3.44 -0.60 -11.05
C MET A 110 2.34 0.24 -11.72
N MET A 111 1.06 0.07 -11.32
CA MET A 111 -0.05 0.86 -11.86
C MET A 111 0.15 2.38 -11.67
N PHE A 112 0.82 2.80 -10.60
CA PHE A 112 1.10 4.21 -10.38
C PHE A 112 2.17 4.74 -11.35
N GLY A 113 3.23 3.94 -11.60
CA GLY A 113 4.31 4.31 -12.54
C GLY A 113 3.91 4.22 -14.01
N SER A 114 2.89 3.40 -14.34
CA SER A 114 2.43 3.15 -15.71
C SER A 114 1.19 3.98 -16.12
N GLY A 115 0.85 5.02 -15.36
CA GLY A 115 -0.32 5.85 -15.65
C GLY A 115 -1.66 5.12 -15.50
N GLY A 116 -1.76 4.24 -14.50
CA GLY A 116 -2.99 3.52 -14.17
C GLY A 116 -3.16 2.16 -14.85
N ILE A 117 -2.11 1.64 -15.47
CA ILE A 117 -2.15 0.32 -16.14
C ILE A 117 -1.52 -0.72 -15.23
N TYR A 118 -2.27 -1.77 -14.95
CA TYR A 118 -1.75 -2.99 -14.34
C TYR A 118 -1.36 -3.98 -15.43
N THR A 119 -0.20 -4.60 -15.30
CA THR A 119 0.26 -5.68 -16.18
C THR A 119 0.57 -6.92 -15.36
N THR A 120 0.10 -8.08 -15.80
CA THR A 120 0.38 -9.36 -15.14
C THR A 120 1.89 -9.55 -15.00
N PRO A 121 2.41 -9.70 -13.77
CA PRO A 121 3.83 -9.86 -13.57
C PRO A 121 4.31 -11.22 -14.09
N HIS A 122 5.54 -11.26 -14.58
CA HIS A 122 6.18 -12.49 -15.08
C HIS A 122 7.68 -12.45 -14.79
N CYS A 123 8.30 -13.61 -14.67
CA CYS A 123 9.72 -13.74 -14.34
C CYS A 123 10.57 -14.28 -15.52
N TYR A 124 9.98 -14.48 -16.68
CA TYR A 124 10.66 -14.87 -17.91
C TYR A 124 9.90 -14.32 -19.12
N GLU A 125 10.60 -14.04 -20.21
CA GLU A 125 10.00 -13.62 -21.48
C GLU A 125 9.65 -14.82 -22.37
N SER A 126 10.55 -15.79 -22.45
CA SER A 126 10.32 -17.06 -23.14
C SER A 126 11.27 -18.14 -22.66
N VAL A 127 10.84 -19.40 -22.78
CA VAL A 127 11.71 -20.56 -22.63
C VAL A 127 11.86 -21.23 -24.01
N GLN A 128 13.09 -21.37 -24.46
CA GLN A 128 13.39 -21.88 -25.80
C GLN A 128 14.35 -23.09 -25.75
N THR A 129 14.23 -23.96 -26.72
CA THR A 129 15.26 -25.00 -26.98
C THR A 129 16.53 -24.38 -27.55
N GLY A 130 17.66 -25.12 -27.51
CA GLY A 130 18.91 -24.68 -28.15
C GLY A 130 18.81 -24.42 -29.66
N TYR A 131 17.73 -24.85 -30.29
CA TYR A 131 17.44 -24.65 -31.73
C TYR A 131 16.40 -23.51 -31.96
N GLY A 132 16.07 -22.72 -30.92
CA GLY A 132 15.18 -21.57 -31.03
C GLY A 132 13.67 -21.90 -31.03
N LYS A 133 13.28 -23.17 -30.79
CA LYS A 133 11.86 -23.50 -30.64
C LYS A 133 11.36 -23.03 -29.30
N ILE A 134 10.32 -22.16 -29.29
CA ILE A 134 9.66 -21.68 -28.07
C ILE A 134 8.90 -22.85 -27.42
N LEU A 135 9.15 -23.06 -26.15
CA LEU A 135 8.49 -24.05 -25.29
C LEU A 135 7.43 -23.43 -24.38
N LEU A 136 7.72 -22.23 -23.83
CA LEU A 136 6.85 -21.49 -22.95
C LEU A 136 6.97 -20.00 -23.23
N GLU A 137 5.82 -19.32 -23.16
CA GLU A 137 5.71 -17.86 -23.10
C GLU A 137 4.70 -17.51 -22.00
N PRO A 138 4.95 -16.46 -21.20
CA PRO A 138 4.01 -16.03 -20.18
C PRO A 138 2.75 -15.45 -20.85
N GLN A 139 1.61 -15.68 -20.24
CA GLN A 139 0.37 -15.01 -20.62
C GLN A 139 0.34 -13.64 -19.93
N VAL A 140 0.81 -12.61 -20.64
CA VAL A 140 0.89 -11.24 -20.10
C VAL A 140 -0.34 -10.45 -20.56
N GLU A 141 -1.13 -10.02 -19.59
CA GLU A 141 -2.29 -9.17 -19.84
C GLU A 141 -2.05 -7.80 -19.21
N SER A 142 -2.44 -6.76 -19.94
CA SER A 142 -2.41 -5.38 -19.43
C SER A 142 -3.81 -4.79 -19.46
N ARG A 143 -4.21 -4.13 -18.39
CA ARG A 143 -5.50 -3.47 -18.27
C ARG A 143 -5.42 -2.17 -17.52
N ARG A 144 -6.24 -1.19 -17.89
CA ARG A 144 -6.38 0.04 -17.13
C ARG A 144 -7.20 -0.24 -15.87
N VAL A 145 -6.62 0.06 -14.71
CA VAL A 145 -7.25 -0.13 -13.40
C VAL A 145 -7.47 1.19 -12.67
N LEU A 146 -6.76 2.25 -13.06
CA LEU A 146 -6.95 3.63 -12.60
C LEU A 146 -6.91 4.59 -13.79
N ASP A 147 -7.54 5.73 -13.65
CA ASP A 147 -7.35 6.85 -14.57
C ASP A 147 -5.93 7.41 -14.43
N GLU A 148 -5.40 7.96 -15.52
CA GLU A 148 -4.05 8.52 -15.57
C GLU A 148 -3.86 9.64 -14.56
N ASP A 149 -4.85 10.52 -14.42
CA ASP A 149 -4.84 11.62 -13.45
C ASP A 149 -4.79 11.09 -12.00
N THR A 150 -5.52 10.03 -11.69
CA THR A 150 -5.50 9.39 -10.39
C THR A 150 -4.12 8.80 -10.09
N ALA A 151 -3.52 8.09 -11.05
CA ALA A 151 -2.16 7.55 -10.90
C ALA A 151 -1.13 8.67 -10.71
N TYR A 152 -1.26 9.78 -11.44
CA TYR A 152 -0.39 10.95 -11.30
C TYR A 152 -0.51 11.58 -9.91
N VAL A 153 -1.74 11.81 -9.42
CA VAL A 153 -1.99 12.35 -8.08
C VAL A 153 -1.39 11.44 -7.01
N MET A 154 -1.59 10.12 -7.12
CA MET A 154 -1.00 9.16 -6.17
C MET A 154 0.54 9.22 -6.15
N ASN A 155 1.20 9.34 -7.30
CA ASN A 155 2.65 9.54 -7.34
C ASN A 155 3.08 10.83 -6.60
N ARG A 156 2.30 11.91 -6.73
CA ARG A 156 2.56 13.16 -6.01
C ARG A 156 2.40 12.98 -4.50
N LEU A 157 1.39 12.24 -4.06
CA LEU A 157 1.16 11.93 -2.65
C LEU A 157 2.27 11.03 -2.08
N LEU A 158 2.65 9.98 -2.80
CA LEU A 158 3.72 9.06 -2.41
C LEU A 158 5.09 9.77 -2.37
N LYS A 159 5.27 10.85 -3.14
CA LYS A 159 6.47 11.69 -3.04
C LYS A 159 6.59 12.35 -1.67
N GLY A 160 5.48 12.76 -1.05
CA GLY A 160 5.46 13.35 0.28
C GLY A 160 6.06 12.43 1.36
N VAL A 161 5.91 11.11 1.22
CA VAL A 161 6.49 10.12 2.15
C VAL A 161 8.03 10.23 2.24
N LEU A 162 8.68 10.59 1.12
CA LEU A 162 10.14 10.67 1.01
C LEU A 162 10.67 12.08 1.26
N TYR A 163 9.89 13.11 0.95
CA TYR A 163 10.42 14.48 0.81
C TYR A 163 9.80 15.49 1.79
N ASP A 164 8.56 15.28 2.24
CA ASP A 164 7.88 16.23 3.11
C ASP A 164 8.41 16.17 4.55
N ALA A 165 8.19 17.24 5.29
CA ALA A 165 8.72 17.40 6.64
C ALA A 165 8.29 16.30 7.62
N GLY A 166 7.05 15.77 7.46
CA GLY A 166 6.50 14.66 8.23
C GLY A 166 6.69 13.28 7.59
N GLY A 167 7.30 13.21 6.40
CA GLY A 167 7.43 11.95 5.66
C GLY A 167 8.24 10.89 6.41
N THR A 168 7.73 9.66 6.43
CA THR A 168 8.28 8.55 7.24
C THR A 168 9.69 8.11 6.84
N VAL A 169 10.14 8.42 5.61
CA VAL A 169 11.49 8.11 5.09
C VAL A 169 12.23 9.34 4.60
N ARG A 170 11.90 10.50 5.12
CA ARG A 170 12.59 11.74 4.81
C ARG A 170 14.10 11.64 5.00
N GLY A 171 14.85 12.04 4.00
CA GLY A 171 16.34 12.07 4.05
C GLY A 171 17.00 10.75 3.72
N MET A 172 16.27 9.74 3.27
CA MET A 172 16.89 8.55 2.70
C MET A 172 17.38 8.78 1.27
N ALA A 173 18.46 8.10 0.93
CA ALA A 173 19.42 8.39 -0.15
C ALA A 173 18.93 8.35 -1.62
N ALA A 174 17.68 8.06 -1.91
CA ALA A 174 17.16 8.09 -3.29
C ALA A 174 17.28 9.47 -3.94
N ASN A 175 17.34 10.53 -3.12
CA ASN A 175 17.52 11.91 -3.55
C ASN A 175 18.95 12.27 -4.02
N GLU A 176 19.95 11.55 -3.54
CA GLU A 176 21.36 11.87 -3.86
C GLU A 176 21.72 11.49 -5.30
N ALA A 177 20.99 10.55 -5.89
CA ALA A 177 21.20 10.12 -7.27
C ALA A 177 20.56 11.05 -8.32
N GLY A 178 19.84 12.10 -7.93
CA GLY A 178 19.14 13.01 -8.85
C GLY A 178 17.98 12.39 -9.62
N MET A 179 17.51 11.21 -9.19
CA MET A 179 16.39 10.51 -9.79
C MET A 179 15.13 10.68 -8.92
N GLU A 180 14.04 11.14 -9.52
CA GLU A 180 12.77 11.18 -8.82
C GLU A 180 12.35 9.79 -8.37
N SER A 181 11.94 9.67 -7.11
CA SER A 181 11.44 8.44 -6.54
C SER A 181 10.23 8.72 -5.65
N VAL A 182 9.37 7.74 -5.53
CA VAL A 182 8.20 7.75 -4.65
C VAL A 182 8.13 6.42 -3.93
N GLY A 183 7.45 6.35 -2.80
CA GLY A 183 7.34 5.08 -2.08
C GLY A 183 6.50 5.18 -0.83
N LYS A 184 6.34 4.02 -0.18
CA LYS A 184 5.61 3.89 1.08
C LYS A 184 6.26 2.84 1.96
N THR A 185 6.33 3.14 3.24
CA THR A 185 6.70 2.20 4.29
C THR A 185 5.48 1.43 4.79
N GLY A 186 5.71 0.23 5.30
CA GLY A 186 4.76 -0.54 6.10
C GLY A 186 5.49 -1.14 7.30
N THR A 187 4.88 -1.08 8.47
CA THR A 187 5.44 -1.67 9.68
C THR A 187 4.29 -2.21 10.50
N THR A 188 4.34 -3.51 10.82
CA THR A 188 3.37 -4.14 11.71
C THR A 188 3.69 -3.85 13.17
N ASN A 189 2.72 -4.11 14.04
CA ASN A 189 2.92 -4.03 15.49
C ASN A 189 4.12 -4.87 15.91
N GLU A 190 4.89 -4.38 16.89
CA GLU A 190 6.11 -5.04 17.39
C GLU A 190 7.24 -5.18 16.35
N THR A 191 7.14 -4.47 15.19
CA THR A 191 8.14 -4.49 14.11
C THR A 191 8.39 -5.91 13.54
N LYS A 192 7.41 -6.78 13.57
CA LYS A 192 7.53 -8.16 13.05
C LYS A 192 7.68 -8.20 11.53
N ASP A 193 7.03 -7.25 10.84
CA ASP A 193 7.16 -7.04 9.40
C ASP A 193 7.55 -5.60 9.11
N VAL A 194 8.55 -5.43 8.29
CA VAL A 194 8.99 -4.14 7.78
C VAL A 194 8.95 -4.17 6.26
N TRP A 195 8.19 -3.27 5.69
CA TRP A 195 7.99 -3.13 4.26
C TRP A 195 8.47 -1.79 3.73
N PHE A 196 9.00 -1.82 2.54
CA PHE A 196 9.14 -0.63 1.71
C PHE A 196 8.81 -0.97 0.26
N VAL A 197 7.96 -0.18 -0.36
CA VAL A 197 7.72 -0.23 -1.80
C VAL A 197 8.13 1.11 -2.38
N GLY A 198 9.01 1.08 -3.36
CA GLY A 198 9.53 2.27 -4.03
C GLY A 198 9.39 2.19 -5.54
N LEU A 199 9.16 3.35 -6.16
CA LEU A 199 9.11 3.50 -7.60
C LEU A 199 10.08 4.59 -8.04
N THR A 200 10.68 4.35 -9.18
CA THR A 200 11.41 5.33 -10.00
C THR A 200 10.73 5.39 -11.38
N PRO A 201 11.12 6.30 -12.27
CA PRO A 201 10.61 6.28 -13.65
C PRO A 201 10.88 4.97 -14.43
N TYR A 202 11.77 4.10 -13.92
CA TYR A 202 12.24 2.90 -14.62
C TYR A 202 11.92 1.60 -13.89
N PHE A 203 11.81 1.63 -12.56
CA PHE A 203 11.71 0.42 -11.74
C PHE A 203 10.71 0.56 -10.62
N VAL A 204 10.07 -0.55 -10.28
CA VAL A 204 9.32 -0.74 -9.04
C VAL A 204 10.05 -1.81 -8.23
N SER A 205 10.21 -1.57 -6.93
CA SER A 205 10.81 -2.52 -6.01
C SER A 205 9.96 -2.64 -4.76
N ALA A 206 9.65 -3.85 -4.35
CA ALA A 206 9.06 -4.14 -3.05
C ALA A 206 10.07 -4.92 -2.22
N PHE A 207 10.28 -4.45 -1.01
CA PHE A 207 11.21 -5.05 -0.06
C PHE A 207 10.47 -5.40 1.23
N TRP A 208 10.67 -6.62 1.71
CA TRP A 208 10.17 -7.11 2.97
C TRP A 208 11.29 -7.66 3.83
N TYR A 209 11.19 -7.37 5.12
CA TYR A 209 12.05 -7.93 6.14
C TYR A 209 11.18 -8.30 7.34
N GLY A 210 11.22 -9.56 7.76
CA GLY A 210 10.40 -10.07 8.85
C GLY A 210 10.58 -11.56 9.07
N TYR A 211 9.62 -12.16 9.74
CA TYR A 211 9.60 -13.59 10.05
C TYR A 211 8.38 -14.23 9.38
N ASP A 212 8.58 -15.41 8.78
CA ASP A 212 7.50 -16.16 8.09
C ASP A 212 6.42 -16.64 9.07
N GLU A 213 6.78 -16.82 10.32
CA GLU A 213 5.84 -17.19 11.38
C GLU A 213 5.85 -16.11 12.47
N ASN A 214 4.66 -15.79 12.99
CA ASN A 214 4.50 -14.92 14.15
C ASN A 214 5.00 -15.67 15.41
N VAL A 215 6.29 -15.59 15.68
CA VAL A 215 6.94 -16.18 16.85
C VAL A 215 6.72 -15.29 18.07
#